data_511a044cf7f7c66a356ca7206592735f
#
_entry.id   511a044cf7f7c66a356ca7206592735f
#
_cell.length_a   1.000
_cell.length_b   1.000
_cell.length_c   1.000
_cell.angle_alpha   90.00
_cell.angle_beta   90.00
_cell.angle_gamma   90.00
#
_symmetry.space_group_name_H-M   'P 1'
#
loop_
_entity.id
_entity.type
_entity.pdbx_description
1 polymer ?
#
loop_
_entity_poly.entity_id
_entity_poly.type
_entity_poly.pdbx_seq_one_letter_code
_entity_poly.pdbx_strand_id
1 'polypeptide(L)'
;MNSPRDLRRRIKSITSTAQLTKAMEMVAASKMRKAQEAAIVARPFGRLVYAIQREATTHMGDFKHPLLEVREVRKRAVILVGADKGLCGPLNSNVLRMATKFDPKTTTFITAGRRAAQFIARTQRQLAAEFSYGDSPTYAEARAIAGLARDLFLKNEVDQVQIVATRFVNTLTQIPVTLEFLPIGEIHGLELPTTKPSTSEPSADDTEFAFEPSPEFVMSYLLLHYLNIYIYEVLVNAKASEQSARMVSMKNATDNADKLIKDLNLEYNKLRQGNITKEMLEIAGGKAG
;
A
#
# COMPACT_ATOMS: atom_id res chain seq x y z
N MET A 1 -42.09 -10.51 -10.91
CA MET A 1 -42.54 -9.84 -9.66
C MET A 1 -41.82 -10.49 -8.49
N ASN A 2 -41.14 -9.74 -7.64
CA ASN A 2 -40.47 -10.28 -6.47
C ASN A 2 -41.55 -10.72 -5.45
N SER A 3 -41.46 -11.97 -4.96
CA SER A 3 -42.37 -12.42 -3.90
C SER A 3 -41.93 -11.83 -2.54
N PRO A 4 -42.85 -11.64 -1.58
CA PRO A 4 -42.48 -11.17 -0.24
C PRO A 4 -41.44 -12.08 0.43
N ARG A 5 -41.44 -13.38 0.10
CA ARG A 5 -40.47 -14.37 0.60
C ARG A 5 -39.06 -14.10 0.03
N ASP A 6 -38.96 -13.73 -1.26
CA ASP A 6 -37.68 -13.42 -1.91
C ASP A 6 -37.09 -12.12 -1.35
N LEU A 7 -37.93 -11.09 -1.15
CA LEU A 7 -37.48 -9.85 -0.52
C LEU A 7 -36.95 -10.07 0.90
N ARG A 8 -37.63 -10.86 1.70
CA ARG A 8 -37.18 -11.19 3.07
C ARG A 8 -35.84 -11.92 3.06
N ARG A 9 -35.63 -12.84 2.09
CA ARG A 9 -34.35 -13.54 1.89
C ARG A 9 -33.25 -12.57 1.49
N ARG A 10 -33.52 -11.63 0.58
CA ARG A 10 -32.57 -10.58 0.17
C ARG A 10 -32.21 -9.66 1.32
N ILE A 11 -33.19 -9.18 2.10
CA ILE A 11 -32.93 -8.35 3.28
C ILE A 11 -31.99 -9.09 4.24
N LYS A 12 -32.25 -10.35 4.56
CA LYS A 12 -31.40 -11.16 5.44
C LYS A 12 -29.96 -11.25 4.89
N SER A 13 -29.78 -11.52 3.60
CA SER A 13 -28.47 -11.62 2.98
C SER A 13 -27.70 -10.30 3.05
N ILE A 14 -28.36 -9.18 2.74
CA ILE A 14 -27.72 -7.85 2.77
C ILE A 14 -27.38 -7.42 4.19
N THR A 15 -28.23 -7.75 5.18
CA THR A 15 -27.94 -7.52 6.61
C THR A 15 -26.69 -8.26 7.04
N SER A 16 -26.53 -9.52 6.64
CA SER A 16 -25.31 -10.30 6.93
C SER A 16 -24.07 -9.68 6.24
N THR A 17 -24.24 -9.18 5.02
CA THR A 17 -23.16 -8.48 4.31
C THR A 17 -22.77 -7.19 5.01
N ALA A 18 -23.74 -6.38 5.49
CA ALA A 18 -23.48 -5.16 6.24
C ALA A 18 -22.71 -5.44 7.55
N GLN A 19 -23.08 -6.50 8.27
CA GLN A 19 -22.35 -6.91 9.47
C GLN A 19 -20.90 -7.32 9.14
N LEU A 20 -20.69 -8.07 8.06
CA LEU A 20 -19.36 -8.48 7.63
C LEU A 20 -18.50 -7.28 7.22
N THR A 21 -19.04 -6.37 6.40
CA THR A 21 -18.30 -5.17 5.98
C THR A 21 -17.97 -4.26 7.16
N LYS A 22 -18.87 -4.15 8.15
CA LYS A 22 -18.60 -3.40 9.39
C LYS A 22 -17.48 -4.03 10.21
N ALA A 23 -17.45 -5.34 10.33
CA ALA A 23 -16.36 -6.04 11.01
C ALA A 23 -15.02 -5.83 10.28
N MET A 24 -15.03 -5.90 8.92
CA MET A 24 -13.84 -5.65 8.12
C MET A 24 -13.34 -4.21 8.22
N GLU A 25 -14.23 -3.23 8.33
CA GLU A 25 -13.89 -1.83 8.59
C GLU A 25 -13.10 -1.69 9.90
N MET A 26 -13.61 -2.28 10.99
CA MET A 26 -12.96 -2.22 12.30
C MET A 26 -11.58 -2.90 12.32
N VAL A 27 -11.46 -4.06 11.67
CA VAL A 27 -10.18 -4.77 11.54
C VAL A 27 -9.18 -3.95 10.73
N ALA A 28 -9.62 -3.36 9.62
CA ALA A 28 -8.77 -2.51 8.79
C ALA A 28 -8.30 -1.26 9.54
N ALA A 29 -9.18 -0.62 10.34
CA ALA A 29 -8.83 0.53 11.17
C ALA A 29 -7.74 0.18 12.22
N SER A 30 -7.87 -0.98 12.88
CA SER A 30 -6.86 -1.45 13.83
C SER A 30 -5.51 -1.71 13.17
N LYS A 31 -5.50 -2.39 12.00
CA LYS A 31 -4.26 -2.67 11.25
C LYS A 31 -3.61 -1.41 10.71
N MET A 32 -4.41 -0.43 10.27
CA MET A 32 -3.91 0.88 9.83
C MET A 32 -3.17 1.59 10.95
N ARG A 33 -3.74 1.63 12.17
CA ARG A 33 -3.08 2.26 13.33
C ARG A 33 -1.72 1.60 13.61
N LYS A 34 -1.65 0.27 13.63
CA LYS A 34 -0.39 -0.46 13.83
C LYS A 34 0.66 -0.13 12.76
N ALA A 35 0.24 -0.02 11.50
CA ALA A 35 1.15 0.36 10.41
C ALA A 35 1.64 1.81 10.57
N GLN A 36 0.77 2.74 10.98
CA GLN A 36 1.15 4.12 11.26
C GLN A 36 2.14 4.23 12.44
N GLU A 37 1.90 3.49 13.52
CA GLU A 37 2.81 3.42 14.67
C GLU A 37 4.19 2.90 14.25
N ALA A 38 4.25 1.82 13.46
CA ALA A 38 5.50 1.30 12.93
C ALA A 38 6.24 2.32 12.05
N ALA A 39 5.52 3.08 11.22
CA ALA A 39 6.11 4.14 10.41
C ALA A 39 6.69 5.29 11.26
N ILE A 40 6.01 5.66 12.35
CA ILE A 40 6.49 6.71 13.26
C ILE A 40 7.77 6.27 13.98
N VAL A 41 7.82 5.01 14.43
CA VAL A 41 8.99 4.44 15.12
C VAL A 41 10.21 4.37 14.21
N ALA A 42 10.04 4.14 12.91
CA ALA A 42 11.14 4.07 11.95
C ALA A 42 11.77 5.44 11.60
N ARG A 43 11.02 6.54 11.72
CA ARG A 43 11.47 7.90 11.32
C ARG A 43 12.76 8.40 11.97
N PRO A 44 12.98 8.27 13.29
CA PRO A 44 14.21 8.76 13.93
C PRO A 44 15.46 8.15 13.33
N PHE A 45 15.37 6.86 12.94
CA PHE A 45 16.48 6.17 12.32
C PHE A 45 16.82 6.72 10.92
N GLY A 46 15.80 6.96 10.08
CA GLY A 46 16.00 7.57 8.75
C GLY A 46 16.66 8.95 8.85
N ARG A 47 16.24 9.77 9.83
CA ARG A 47 16.86 11.08 10.09
C ARG A 47 18.32 10.96 10.53
N LEU A 48 18.63 10.02 11.41
CA LEU A 48 19.99 9.78 11.88
C LEU A 48 20.91 9.35 10.73
N VAL A 49 20.45 8.41 9.88
CA VAL A 49 21.21 7.97 8.69
C VAL A 49 21.48 9.15 7.75
N TYR A 50 20.49 10.00 7.53
CA TYR A 50 20.65 11.22 6.74
C TYR A 50 21.67 12.19 7.36
N ALA A 51 21.62 12.42 8.67
CA ALA A 51 22.57 13.29 9.38
C ALA A 51 24.00 12.76 9.27
N ILE A 52 24.22 11.46 9.50
CA ILE A 52 25.54 10.82 9.39
C ILE A 52 26.05 10.89 7.94
N GLN A 53 25.18 10.66 6.94
CA GLN A 53 25.58 10.78 5.53
C GLN A 53 26.03 12.20 5.20
N ARG A 54 25.27 13.20 5.59
CA ARG A 54 25.59 14.60 5.34
C ARG A 54 26.96 14.93 5.91
N GLU A 55 27.23 14.52 7.14
CA GLU A 55 28.52 14.74 7.82
C GLU A 55 29.65 13.97 7.13
N ALA A 56 29.44 12.68 6.82
CA ALA A 56 30.44 11.90 6.09
C ALA A 56 30.77 12.51 4.73
N THR A 57 29.78 13.03 4.01
CA THR A 57 29.99 13.66 2.68
C THR A 57 30.87 14.91 2.78
N THR A 58 30.80 15.69 3.88
CA THR A 58 31.66 16.86 4.08
C THR A 58 33.15 16.48 4.28
N HIS A 59 33.41 15.28 4.78
CA HIS A 59 34.78 14.79 5.07
C HIS A 59 35.38 13.90 3.98
N MET A 60 34.60 13.44 2.99
CA MET A 60 35.00 12.37 2.08
C MET A 60 35.35 12.79 0.65
N GLY A 61 35.30 14.06 0.27
CA GLY A 61 35.60 14.47 -1.10
C GLY A 61 34.82 13.65 -2.15
N ASP A 62 35.48 13.19 -3.23
CA ASP A 62 34.88 12.38 -4.31
C ASP A 62 34.73 10.89 -3.92
N PHE A 63 33.82 10.58 -3.01
CA PHE A 63 33.52 9.19 -2.63
C PHE A 63 32.86 8.43 -3.81
N LYS A 64 33.53 7.42 -4.30
CA LYS A 64 33.02 6.55 -5.37
C LYS A 64 32.55 5.21 -4.80
N HIS A 65 31.27 4.93 -4.99
CA HIS A 65 30.71 3.63 -4.60
C HIS A 65 29.83 3.09 -5.74
N PRO A 66 29.85 1.78 -6.04
CA PRO A 66 29.06 1.20 -7.14
C PRO A 66 27.57 1.48 -7.09
N LEU A 67 26.99 1.64 -5.89
CA LEU A 67 25.57 1.97 -5.69
C LEU A 67 25.20 3.43 -6.00
N LEU A 68 26.20 4.31 -6.15
CA LEU A 68 26.02 5.74 -6.50
C LEU A 68 26.26 5.99 -8.00
N GLU A 69 26.78 4.99 -8.73
CA GLU A 69 27.18 5.14 -10.11
C GLU A 69 25.97 5.31 -11.03
N VAL A 70 25.84 6.49 -11.64
CA VAL A 70 24.82 6.76 -12.65
C VAL A 70 25.27 6.18 -13.99
N ARG A 71 24.44 5.31 -14.59
CA ARG A 71 24.68 4.64 -15.87
C ARG A 71 23.65 5.04 -16.91
N GLU A 72 23.98 4.85 -18.18
CA GLU A 72 22.99 4.95 -19.27
C GLU A 72 21.93 3.85 -19.09
N VAL A 73 20.67 4.25 -18.98
CA VAL A 73 19.59 3.31 -18.64
C VAL A 73 19.13 2.55 -19.88
N ARG A 74 19.56 1.31 -20.02
CA ARG A 74 19.13 0.36 -21.07
C ARG A 74 18.15 -0.67 -20.52
N LYS A 75 18.39 -1.15 -19.29
CA LYS A 75 17.54 -2.11 -18.60
C LYS A 75 17.17 -1.59 -17.22
N ARG A 76 15.91 -1.81 -16.82
CA ARG A 76 15.41 -1.38 -15.50
C ARG A 76 14.88 -2.55 -14.71
N ALA A 77 15.05 -2.49 -13.39
CA ALA A 77 14.22 -3.26 -12.48
C ALA A 77 13.16 -2.36 -11.84
N VAL A 78 11.97 -2.89 -11.64
CA VAL A 78 10.87 -2.19 -10.95
C VAL A 78 10.38 -3.05 -9.80
N ILE A 79 10.52 -2.54 -8.58
CA ILE A 79 9.92 -3.13 -7.39
C ILE A 79 8.46 -2.67 -7.34
N LEU A 80 7.53 -3.57 -7.65
CA LEU A 80 6.10 -3.28 -7.68
C LEU A 80 5.45 -3.72 -6.38
N VAL A 81 5.05 -2.77 -5.56
CA VAL A 81 4.43 -3.03 -4.24
C VAL A 81 2.91 -2.96 -4.38
N GLY A 82 2.24 -4.10 -4.23
CA GLY A 82 0.80 -4.24 -4.28
C GLY A 82 0.22 -4.89 -3.03
N ALA A 83 -1.10 -4.86 -2.88
CA ALA A 83 -1.78 -5.54 -1.78
C ALA A 83 -1.90 -7.06 -2.04
N ASP A 84 -1.98 -7.85 -0.98
CA ASP A 84 -2.30 -9.28 -1.08
C ASP A 84 -3.79 -9.53 -1.35
N LYS A 85 -4.64 -8.70 -0.76
CA LYS A 85 -6.10 -8.85 -0.80
C LYS A 85 -6.75 -7.68 -1.52
N GLY A 86 -7.97 -7.91 -2.00
CA GLY A 86 -8.81 -6.87 -2.58
C GLY A 86 -9.61 -6.08 -1.54
N LEU A 87 -10.73 -5.52 -1.99
CA LEU A 87 -11.67 -4.71 -1.18
C LEU A 87 -11.05 -3.43 -0.61
N CYS A 88 -10.03 -2.90 -1.28
CA CYS A 88 -9.33 -1.66 -0.96
C CYS A 88 -9.57 -0.56 -2.02
N GLY A 89 -10.76 -0.55 -2.62
CA GLY A 89 -11.12 0.43 -3.65
C GLY A 89 -10.18 0.40 -4.86
N PRO A 90 -9.83 1.57 -5.41
CA PRO A 90 -9.01 1.68 -6.62
C PRO A 90 -7.50 1.53 -6.37
N LEU A 91 -7.06 1.30 -5.12
CA LEU A 91 -5.64 1.32 -4.74
C LEU A 91 -4.78 0.42 -5.63
N ASN A 92 -5.13 -0.87 -5.74
CA ASN A 92 -4.37 -1.79 -6.59
C ASN A 92 -4.40 -1.37 -8.07
N SER A 93 -5.56 -1.00 -8.59
CA SER A 93 -5.70 -0.59 -10.00
C SER A 93 -4.84 0.62 -10.33
N ASN A 94 -4.71 1.57 -9.41
CA ASN A 94 -3.89 2.77 -9.59
C ASN A 94 -2.39 2.44 -9.66
N VAL A 95 -1.89 1.61 -8.75
CA VAL A 95 -0.49 1.16 -8.74
C VAL A 95 -0.18 0.32 -9.98
N LEU A 96 -1.04 -0.63 -10.31
CA LEU A 96 -0.85 -1.50 -11.48
C LEU A 96 -0.87 -0.71 -12.80
N ARG A 97 -1.70 0.36 -12.89
CA ARG A 97 -1.69 1.27 -14.04
C ARG A 97 -0.36 2.00 -14.19
N MET A 98 0.34 2.35 -13.11
CA MET A 98 1.68 2.90 -13.22
C MET A 98 2.68 1.87 -13.78
N ALA A 99 2.56 0.62 -13.36
CA ALA A 99 3.41 -0.45 -13.88
C ALA A 99 3.24 -0.67 -15.39
N THR A 100 2.08 -0.35 -15.99
CA THR A 100 1.88 -0.45 -17.46
C THR A 100 2.69 0.56 -18.26
N LYS A 101 3.15 1.65 -17.66
CA LYS A 101 3.94 2.68 -18.33
C LYS A 101 5.37 2.24 -18.66
N PHE A 102 5.85 1.16 -18.03
CA PHE A 102 7.18 0.63 -18.28
C PHE A 102 7.19 -0.29 -19.51
N ASP A 103 8.24 -0.19 -20.31
CA ASP A 103 8.41 -1.07 -21.48
C ASP A 103 8.62 -2.52 -21.03
N PRO A 104 7.81 -3.48 -21.53
CA PRO A 104 7.93 -4.89 -21.15
C PRO A 104 9.26 -5.54 -21.55
N LYS A 105 9.93 -5.04 -22.59
CA LYS A 105 11.15 -5.64 -23.13
C LYS A 105 12.40 -5.26 -22.32
N THR A 106 12.38 -4.07 -21.72
CA THR A 106 13.55 -3.50 -21.03
C THR A 106 13.38 -3.50 -19.53
N THR A 107 12.22 -3.94 -19.01
CA THR A 107 11.89 -3.86 -17.59
C THR A 107 11.68 -5.25 -16.98
N THR A 108 12.42 -5.53 -15.92
CA THR A 108 12.26 -6.72 -15.07
C THR A 108 11.56 -6.33 -13.78
N PHE A 109 10.55 -7.07 -13.36
CA PHE A 109 9.78 -6.78 -12.16
C PHE A 109 10.19 -7.64 -10.98
N ILE A 110 10.29 -7.02 -9.82
CA ILE A 110 10.33 -7.64 -8.49
C ILE A 110 8.99 -7.28 -7.84
N THR A 111 8.18 -8.26 -7.48
CA THR A 111 6.86 -7.97 -6.92
C THR A 111 6.83 -8.21 -5.43
N ALA A 112 6.21 -7.29 -4.69
CA ALA A 112 5.86 -7.44 -3.29
C ALA A 112 4.34 -7.39 -3.17
N GLY A 113 3.74 -8.53 -2.80
CA GLY A 113 2.30 -8.71 -2.69
C GLY A 113 1.66 -9.42 -3.87
N ARG A 114 0.69 -10.27 -3.55
CA ARG A 114 0.05 -11.22 -4.48
C ARG A 114 -0.63 -10.55 -5.69
N ARG A 115 -1.26 -9.38 -5.50
CA ARG A 115 -1.96 -8.69 -6.60
C ARG A 115 -0.99 -8.15 -7.66
N ALA A 116 0.18 -7.70 -7.23
CA ALA A 116 1.25 -7.28 -8.14
C ALA A 116 1.77 -8.47 -8.94
N ALA A 117 2.09 -9.59 -8.30
CA ALA A 117 2.56 -10.80 -8.97
C ALA A 117 1.56 -11.35 -9.99
N GLN A 118 0.27 -11.46 -9.60
CA GLN A 118 -0.79 -11.89 -10.51
C GLN A 118 -0.92 -11.00 -11.74
N PHE A 119 -0.73 -9.69 -11.58
CA PHE A 119 -0.80 -8.75 -12.69
C PHE A 119 0.38 -8.95 -13.66
N ILE A 120 1.61 -9.05 -13.15
CA ILE A 120 2.80 -9.27 -13.96
C ILE A 120 2.71 -10.59 -14.72
N ALA A 121 2.27 -11.67 -14.07
CA ALA A 121 2.05 -12.98 -14.71
C ALA A 121 1.00 -12.90 -15.84
N ARG A 122 -0.14 -12.22 -15.60
CA ARG A 122 -1.19 -12.06 -16.62
C ARG A 122 -0.77 -11.24 -17.83
N THR A 123 0.09 -10.25 -17.62
CA THR A 123 0.58 -9.36 -18.68
C THR A 123 1.85 -9.88 -19.35
N GLN A 124 2.29 -11.10 -19.00
CA GLN A 124 3.48 -11.79 -19.55
C GLN A 124 4.74 -10.93 -19.52
N ARG A 125 4.90 -10.12 -18.46
CA ARG A 125 6.06 -9.29 -18.23
C ARG A 125 7.13 -10.09 -17.50
N GLN A 126 8.38 -9.69 -17.64
CA GLN A 126 9.50 -10.37 -17.00
C GLN A 126 9.43 -10.20 -15.48
N LEU A 127 9.35 -11.31 -14.75
CA LEU A 127 9.34 -11.37 -13.29
C LEU A 127 10.64 -11.99 -12.80
N ALA A 128 11.40 -11.25 -11.99
CA ALA A 128 12.61 -11.76 -11.35
C ALA A 128 12.27 -12.57 -10.09
N ALA A 129 11.40 -12.03 -9.24
CA ALA A 129 10.95 -12.72 -8.02
C ALA A 129 9.61 -12.16 -7.51
N GLU A 130 8.91 -13.00 -6.77
CA GLU A 130 7.71 -12.64 -6.01
C GLU A 130 8.01 -12.75 -4.52
N PHE A 131 7.71 -11.67 -3.79
CA PHE A 131 7.77 -11.61 -2.34
C PHE A 131 6.38 -11.40 -1.77
N SER A 132 6.07 -12.11 -0.69
CA SER A 132 4.91 -11.82 0.15
C SER A 132 5.39 -11.10 1.41
N TYR A 133 4.58 -10.21 1.94
CA TYR A 133 4.84 -9.52 3.20
C TYR A 133 3.59 -9.44 4.05
N GLY A 134 3.77 -9.54 5.37
CA GLY A 134 2.69 -9.64 6.33
C GLY A 134 1.87 -8.37 6.52
N ASP A 135 0.86 -8.43 7.41
CA ASP A 135 0.10 -7.25 7.82
C ASP A 135 0.95 -6.23 8.60
N SER A 136 2.03 -6.70 9.22
CA SER A 136 3.10 -5.89 9.81
C SER A 136 4.39 -6.26 9.09
N PRO A 137 4.82 -5.48 8.08
CA PRO A 137 6.06 -5.76 7.37
C PRO A 137 7.24 -5.85 8.32
N THR A 138 8.14 -6.80 8.07
CA THR A 138 9.35 -7.00 8.87
C THR A 138 10.58 -6.47 8.14
N TYR A 139 11.62 -6.12 8.92
CA TYR A 139 12.90 -5.72 8.34
C TYR A 139 13.55 -6.84 7.51
N ALA A 140 13.33 -8.12 7.88
CA ALA A 140 13.85 -9.26 7.13
C ALA A 140 13.22 -9.37 5.72
N GLU A 141 11.91 -9.13 5.59
CA GLU A 141 11.22 -9.08 4.29
C GLU A 141 11.75 -7.94 3.43
N ALA A 142 11.90 -6.75 4.01
CA ALA A 142 12.46 -5.60 3.31
C ALA A 142 13.91 -5.84 2.84
N ARG A 143 14.75 -6.41 3.69
CA ARG A 143 16.14 -6.78 3.38
C ARG A 143 16.23 -7.78 2.23
N ALA A 144 15.33 -8.76 2.15
CA ALA A 144 15.32 -9.74 1.07
C ALA A 144 15.01 -9.07 -0.29
N ILE A 145 14.03 -8.16 -0.33
CA ILE A 145 13.68 -7.40 -1.53
C ILE A 145 14.82 -6.47 -1.94
N ALA A 146 15.35 -5.69 -1.00
CA ALA A 146 16.45 -4.76 -1.24
C ALA A 146 17.72 -5.50 -1.70
N GLY A 147 18.00 -6.65 -1.10
CA GLY A 147 19.14 -7.50 -1.46
C GLY A 147 19.09 -7.96 -2.91
N LEU A 148 17.95 -8.49 -3.36
CA LEU A 148 17.79 -8.91 -4.75
C LEU A 148 17.94 -7.73 -5.72
N ALA A 149 17.29 -6.60 -5.43
CA ALA A 149 17.38 -5.42 -6.29
C ALA A 149 18.80 -4.87 -6.39
N ARG A 150 19.52 -4.82 -5.27
CA ARG A 150 20.95 -4.46 -5.20
C ARG A 150 21.80 -5.42 -6.01
N ASP A 151 21.59 -6.73 -5.86
CA ASP A 151 22.41 -7.75 -6.53
C ASP A 151 22.24 -7.70 -8.04
N LEU A 152 21.02 -7.46 -8.56
CA LEU A 152 20.77 -7.24 -9.99
C LEU A 152 21.51 -5.99 -10.51
N PHE A 153 21.53 -4.92 -9.73
CA PHE A 153 22.23 -3.69 -10.07
C PHE A 153 23.75 -3.85 -10.07
N LEU A 154 24.31 -4.47 -9.03
CA LEU A 154 25.75 -4.69 -8.90
C LEU A 154 26.32 -5.68 -9.94
N LYS A 155 25.51 -6.66 -10.37
CA LYS A 155 25.86 -7.60 -11.46
C LYS A 155 25.70 -6.99 -12.87
N ASN A 156 25.32 -5.70 -12.99
CA ASN A 156 25.04 -5.03 -14.26
C ASN A 156 23.92 -5.70 -15.07
N GLU A 157 23.01 -6.43 -14.44
CA GLU A 157 21.84 -6.99 -15.12
C GLU A 157 20.80 -5.91 -15.39
N VAL A 158 20.79 -4.86 -14.53
CA VAL A 158 19.97 -3.66 -14.66
C VAL A 158 20.80 -2.41 -14.36
N ASP A 159 20.47 -1.30 -15.03
CA ASP A 159 21.16 -0.01 -14.90
C ASP A 159 20.45 0.93 -13.93
N GLN A 160 19.18 0.69 -13.67
CA GLN A 160 18.35 1.47 -12.77
C GLN A 160 17.35 0.58 -12.04
N VAL A 161 17.07 0.88 -10.77
CA VAL A 161 16.00 0.26 -10.01
C VAL A 161 15.04 1.34 -9.53
N GLN A 162 13.75 1.16 -9.82
CA GLN A 162 12.67 2.04 -9.38
C GLN A 162 11.67 1.28 -8.52
N ILE A 163 10.95 1.99 -7.67
CA ILE A 163 9.89 1.43 -6.83
C ILE A 163 8.56 2.05 -7.26
N VAL A 164 7.58 1.22 -7.54
CA VAL A 164 6.19 1.65 -7.76
C VAL A 164 5.37 1.18 -6.57
N ALA A 165 4.89 2.12 -5.78
CA ALA A 165 4.17 1.85 -4.56
C ALA A 165 3.06 2.87 -4.32
N THR A 166 2.27 2.69 -3.27
CA THR A 166 1.30 3.68 -2.80
C THR A 166 1.86 4.43 -1.60
N ARG A 167 1.90 5.76 -1.71
CA ARG A 167 2.24 6.67 -0.61
C ARG A 167 0.98 7.02 0.17
N PHE A 168 1.04 6.84 1.47
CA PHE A 168 -0.01 7.28 2.38
C PHE A 168 0.08 8.80 2.59
N VAL A 169 -0.97 9.54 2.24
CA VAL A 169 -1.09 10.98 2.50
C VAL A 169 -1.95 11.21 3.73
N ASN A 170 -3.16 10.68 3.71
CA ASN A 170 -4.10 10.67 4.81
C ASN A 170 -5.10 9.51 4.63
N THR A 171 -6.03 9.37 5.56
CA THR A 171 -7.02 8.28 5.56
C THR A 171 -7.87 8.22 4.28
N LEU A 172 -8.13 9.35 3.64
CA LEU A 172 -8.97 9.42 2.44
C LEU A 172 -8.15 9.40 1.14
N THR A 173 -6.88 9.81 1.20
CA THR A 173 -6.04 10.03 0.03
C THR A 173 -4.79 9.16 0.08
N GLN A 174 -4.66 8.26 -0.89
CA GLN A 174 -3.50 7.44 -1.13
C GLN A 174 -3.06 7.63 -2.59
N ILE A 175 -1.80 7.97 -2.81
CA ILE A 175 -1.29 8.36 -4.12
C ILE A 175 -0.29 7.30 -4.60
N PRO A 176 -0.47 6.73 -5.81
CA PRO A 176 0.54 5.88 -6.41
C PRO A 176 1.74 6.73 -6.82
N VAL A 177 2.93 6.29 -6.48
CA VAL A 177 4.19 7.00 -6.76
C VAL A 177 5.20 6.07 -7.40
N THR A 178 6.09 6.65 -8.21
CA THR A 178 7.33 6.02 -8.65
C THR A 178 8.47 6.72 -7.95
N LEU A 179 9.33 5.94 -7.29
CA LEU A 179 10.47 6.40 -6.52
C LEU A 179 11.75 5.83 -7.14
N GLU A 180 12.81 6.58 -7.14
CA GLU A 180 14.11 6.08 -7.53
C GLU A 180 14.73 5.34 -6.35
N PHE A 181 15.35 4.19 -6.63
CA PHE A 181 15.96 3.35 -5.62
C PHE A 181 17.46 3.13 -5.87
N LEU A 182 17.84 2.80 -7.08
CA LEU A 182 19.23 2.69 -7.52
C LEU A 182 19.39 3.29 -8.92
N PRO A 183 20.50 4.02 -9.18
CA PRO A 183 21.53 4.41 -8.23
C PRO A 183 20.99 5.28 -7.10
N ILE A 184 21.69 5.28 -5.96
CA ILE A 184 21.33 6.13 -4.83
C ILE A 184 21.69 7.57 -5.20
N GLY A 185 20.67 8.41 -5.36
CA GLY A 185 20.84 9.85 -5.49
C GLY A 185 21.00 10.53 -4.12
N GLU A 186 20.36 11.68 -3.95
CA GLU A 186 20.28 12.30 -2.61
C GLU A 186 19.45 11.40 -1.68
N ILE A 187 19.95 11.15 -0.48
CA ILE A 187 19.23 10.41 0.53
C ILE A 187 18.13 11.31 1.09
N HIS A 188 16.92 11.10 0.62
CA HIS A 188 15.73 11.72 1.16
C HIS A 188 14.98 10.69 2.00
N GLY A 189 14.66 11.03 3.24
CA GLY A 189 13.68 10.25 4.00
C GLY A 189 12.32 10.29 3.31
N LEU A 190 11.60 9.18 3.28
CA LEU A 190 10.19 9.16 2.88
C LEU A 190 9.38 9.91 3.94
N GLU A 191 9.17 11.20 3.74
CA GLU A 191 8.27 11.97 4.58
C GLU A 191 6.84 11.46 4.39
N LEU A 192 6.31 10.83 5.44
CA LEU A 192 4.86 10.69 5.56
C LEU A 192 4.27 12.07 5.88
N PRO A 193 3.36 12.61 5.06
CA PRO A 193 2.76 13.91 5.31
C PRO A 193 1.66 13.83 6.37
N THR A 194 2.00 13.41 7.58
CA THR A 194 1.01 13.30 8.67
C THR A 194 1.28 14.17 9.87
N THR A 195 2.23 15.07 9.80
CA THR A 195 2.35 16.15 10.78
C THR A 195 2.97 17.35 10.10
N LYS A 196 2.44 18.54 10.43
CA LYS A 196 3.09 19.82 10.14
C LYS A 196 4.59 19.63 10.32
N PRO A 197 5.43 20.18 9.43
CA PRO A 197 6.85 20.20 9.70
C PRO A 197 6.97 20.70 11.15
N SER A 198 7.40 19.81 12.04
CA SER A 198 7.83 20.26 13.36
C SER A 198 9.00 21.17 13.05
N THR A 199 8.79 22.43 13.25
CA THR A 199 9.77 23.53 13.13
C THR A 199 10.91 23.41 14.15
N SER A 200 11.17 22.23 14.64
CA SER A 200 12.41 21.81 15.23
C SER A 200 13.12 20.91 14.23
N GLU A 201 13.70 21.50 13.15
CA GLU A 201 14.98 20.97 12.71
C GLU A 201 15.79 20.82 14.00
N PRO A 202 16.34 19.62 14.32
CA PRO A 202 17.43 19.62 15.25
C PRO A 202 18.43 20.57 14.59
N SER A 203 18.62 21.75 15.21
CA SER A 203 19.78 22.55 14.94
C SER A 203 20.89 21.52 14.81
N ALA A 204 21.61 21.56 13.69
CA ALA A 204 22.87 20.86 13.57
C ALA A 204 23.76 21.47 14.66
N ASP A 205 23.55 21.02 15.90
CA ASP A 205 24.56 21.14 16.92
C ASP A 205 25.78 20.45 16.29
N ASP A 206 26.90 21.12 16.36
CA ASP A 206 28.22 20.70 15.90
C ASP A 206 28.62 19.38 16.59
N THR A 207 27.89 18.30 16.30
CA THR A 207 28.22 16.95 16.75
C THR A 207 29.20 16.41 15.74
N GLU A 208 30.48 16.61 15.99
CA GLU A 208 31.54 15.97 15.22
C GLU A 208 31.44 14.45 15.43
N PHE A 209 31.15 13.71 14.36
CA PHE A 209 31.16 12.25 14.39
C PHE A 209 32.58 11.73 14.18
N ALA A 210 33.06 10.90 15.09
CA ALA A 210 34.28 10.13 14.87
C ALA A 210 33.95 8.86 14.05
N PHE A 211 34.57 8.71 12.89
CA PHE A 211 34.36 7.57 12.01
C PHE A 211 35.45 6.50 12.23
N GLU A 212 35.07 5.31 12.71
CA GLU A 212 35.97 4.17 12.88
C GLU A 212 35.47 2.97 12.08
N PRO A 213 36.33 2.26 11.31
CA PRO A 213 37.79 2.47 11.12
C PRO A 213 38.11 3.60 10.12
N SER A 214 37.21 3.92 9.16
CA SER A 214 37.35 5.05 8.24
C SER A 214 35.97 5.54 7.76
N PRO A 215 35.84 6.79 7.31
CA PRO A 215 34.59 7.33 6.78
C PRO A 215 34.04 6.51 5.61
N GLU A 216 34.90 6.04 4.69
CA GLU A 216 34.51 5.25 3.52
C GLU A 216 33.91 3.89 3.90
N PHE A 217 34.49 3.23 4.91
CA PHE A 217 33.98 1.96 5.41
C PHE A 217 32.60 2.13 6.05
N VAL A 218 32.46 3.12 6.91
CA VAL A 218 31.20 3.43 7.58
C VAL A 218 30.13 3.79 6.55
N MET A 219 30.48 4.59 5.54
CA MET A 219 29.56 5.00 4.48
C MET A 219 29.10 3.81 3.64
N SER A 220 30.00 2.93 3.23
CA SER A 220 29.64 1.72 2.48
C SER A 220 28.66 0.84 3.24
N TYR A 221 28.83 0.70 4.55
CA TYR A 221 27.93 -0.04 5.42
C TYR A 221 26.57 0.67 5.58
N LEU A 222 26.58 1.99 5.76
CA LEU A 222 25.39 2.81 5.86
C LEU A 222 24.51 2.76 4.60
N LEU A 223 25.11 2.79 3.40
CA LEU A 223 24.36 2.68 2.15
C LEU A 223 23.57 1.38 2.07
N LEU A 224 24.15 0.26 2.51
CA LEU A 224 23.43 -1.02 2.55
C LEU A 224 22.25 -1.01 3.54
N HIS A 225 22.47 -0.44 4.72
CA HIS A 225 21.40 -0.28 5.70
C HIS A 225 20.31 0.66 5.22
N TYR A 226 20.68 1.76 4.58
CA TYR A 226 19.75 2.71 3.98
C TYR A 226 18.81 2.04 2.99
N LEU A 227 19.32 1.24 2.06
CA LEU A 227 18.50 0.52 1.09
C LEU A 227 17.46 -0.38 1.78
N ASN A 228 17.87 -1.11 2.80
CA ASN A 228 16.97 -2.00 3.53
C ASN A 228 15.85 -1.24 4.24
N ILE A 229 16.19 -0.12 4.88
CA ILE A 229 15.24 0.72 5.60
C ILE A 229 14.31 1.44 4.64
N TYR A 230 14.82 1.91 3.51
CA TYR A 230 14.02 2.55 2.48
C TYR A 230 12.91 1.62 1.98
N ILE A 231 13.24 0.35 1.67
CA ILE A 231 12.23 -0.65 1.31
C ILE A 231 11.26 -0.91 2.49
N TYR A 232 11.77 -1.00 3.72
CA TYR A 232 10.92 -1.19 4.89
C TYR A 232 9.91 -0.06 5.05
N GLU A 233 10.32 1.18 4.93
CA GLU A 233 9.42 2.35 4.97
C GLU A 233 8.39 2.31 3.84
N VAL A 234 8.79 1.94 2.62
CA VAL A 234 7.88 1.78 1.49
C VAL A 234 6.83 0.71 1.77
N LEU A 235 7.22 -0.45 2.30
CA LEU A 235 6.28 -1.52 2.64
C LEU A 235 5.29 -1.11 3.73
N VAL A 236 5.76 -0.43 4.78
CA VAL A 236 4.91 0.06 5.87
C VAL A 236 3.92 1.13 5.37
N ASN A 237 4.39 2.05 4.53
CA ASN A 237 3.55 3.06 3.88
C ASN A 237 2.49 2.44 2.96
N ALA A 238 2.88 1.47 2.16
CA ALA A 238 1.96 0.74 1.29
C ALA A 238 0.91 -0.01 2.11
N LYS A 239 1.31 -0.60 3.24
CA LYS A 239 0.38 -1.30 4.14
C LYS A 239 -0.59 -0.36 4.84
N ALA A 240 -0.12 0.79 5.34
CA ALA A 240 -0.99 1.82 5.89
C ALA A 240 -2.01 2.31 4.85
N SER A 241 -1.56 2.53 3.61
CA SER A 241 -2.41 2.90 2.48
C SER A 241 -3.45 1.83 2.15
N GLU A 242 -3.06 0.57 2.11
CA GLU A 242 -3.94 -0.58 1.86
C GLU A 242 -5.04 -0.67 2.91
N GLN A 243 -4.69 -0.61 4.19
CA GLN A 243 -5.65 -0.74 5.27
C GLN A 243 -6.58 0.48 5.37
N SER A 244 -6.05 1.67 5.11
CA SER A 244 -6.86 2.90 5.05
C SER A 244 -7.88 2.85 3.91
N ALA A 245 -7.46 2.51 2.70
CA ALA A 245 -8.36 2.37 1.55
C ALA A 245 -9.42 1.27 1.79
N ARG A 246 -9.03 0.17 2.44
CA ARG A 246 -9.97 -0.90 2.82
C ARG A 246 -10.98 -0.43 3.85
N MET A 247 -10.55 0.28 4.89
CA MET A 247 -11.44 0.85 5.90
C MET A 247 -12.50 1.75 5.26
N VAL A 248 -12.11 2.70 4.42
CA VAL A 248 -13.02 3.61 3.72
C VAL A 248 -13.96 2.84 2.79
N SER A 249 -13.44 1.87 2.02
CA SER A 249 -14.25 1.05 1.11
C SER A 249 -15.29 0.21 1.85
N MET A 250 -14.93 -0.36 2.99
CA MET A 250 -15.84 -1.17 3.81
C MET A 250 -16.88 -0.30 4.50
N LYS A 251 -16.51 0.90 4.97
CA LYS A 251 -17.47 1.88 5.48
C LYS A 251 -18.52 2.23 4.44
N ASN A 252 -18.08 2.62 3.24
CA ASN A 252 -19.00 2.94 2.15
C ASN A 252 -19.90 1.75 1.78
N ALA A 253 -19.36 0.53 1.79
CA ALA A 253 -20.14 -0.69 1.53
C ALA A 253 -21.20 -0.92 2.62
N THR A 254 -20.87 -0.69 3.90
CA THR A 254 -21.83 -0.79 5.01
C THR A 254 -22.93 0.25 4.88
N ASP A 255 -22.59 1.52 4.65
CA ASP A 255 -23.54 2.62 4.50
C ASP A 255 -24.51 2.37 3.30
N ASN A 256 -23.98 1.83 2.20
CA ASN A 256 -24.81 1.47 1.04
C ASN A 256 -25.72 0.26 1.33
N ALA A 257 -25.22 -0.73 2.05
CA ALA A 257 -26.03 -1.88 2.46
C ALA A 257 -27.19 -1.47 3.38
N ASP A 258 -26.95 -0.56 4.34
CA ASP A 258 -27.97 -0.04 5.24
C ASP A 258 -29.06 0.75 4.50
N LYS A 259 -28.70 1.55 3.49
CA LYS A 259 -29.65 2.21 2.62
C LYS A 259 -30.51 1.20 1.88
N LEU A 260 -29.88 0.21 1.26
CA LEU A 260 -30.58 -0.81 0.49
C LEU A 260 -31.52 -1.66 1.39
N ILE A 261 -31.14 -1.94 2.64
CA ILE A 261 -32.01 -2.61 3.60
C ILE A 261 -33.27 -1.77 3.89
N LYS A 262 -33.13 -0.45 4.06
CA LYS A 262 -34.28 0.44 4.28
C LYS A 262 -35.23 0.41 3.08
N ASP A 263 -34.70 0.53 1.88
CA ASP A 263 -35.51 0.53 0.66
C ASP A 263 -36.25 -0.80 0.45
N LEU A 264 -35.55 -1.92 0.65
CA LEU A 264 -36.16 -3.26 0.56
C LEU A 264 -37.22 -3.49 1.63
N ASN A 265 -37.05 -2.97 2.85
CA ASN A 265 -38.08 -3.08 3.89
C ASN A 265 -39.34 -2.27 3.52
N LEU A 266 -39.20 -1.09 2.92
CA LEU A 266 -40.33 -0.33 2.42
C LEU A 266 -41.09 -1.09 1.30
N GLU A 267 -40.36 -1.65 0.34
CA GLU A 267 -40.95 -2.48 -0.74
C GLU A 267 -41.64 -3.74 -0.16
N TYR A 268 -41.00 -4.44 0.79
CA TYR A 268 -41.60 -5.58 1.45
C TYR A 268 -42.89 -5.25 2.18
N ASN A 269 -42.90 -4.16 2.94
CA ASN A 269 -44.12 -3.72 3.66
C ASN A 269 -45.24 -3.36 2.71
N LYS A 270 -44.93 -2.66 1.61
CA LYS A 270 -45.91 -2.31 0.56
C LYS A 270 -46.52 -3.55 -0.10
N LEU A 271 -45.70 -4.50 -0.48
CA LEU A 271 -46.18 -5.78 -1.05
C LEU A 271 -46.99 -6.60 -0.06
N ARG A 272 -46.53 -6.65 1.20
CA ARG A 272 -47.27 -7.34 2.27
C ARG A 272 -48.65 -6.76 2.46
N GLN A 273 -48.76 -5.41 2.56
CA GLN A 273 -50.05 -4.72 2.68
C GLN A 273 -50.95 -4.97 1.46
N GLY A 274 -50.40 -4.91 0.24
CA GLY A 274 -51.12 -5.21 -0.98
C GLY A 274 -51.69 -6.63 -1.03
N ASN A 275 -50.89 -7.62 -0.60
CA ASN A 275 -51.34 -9.00 -0.53
C ASN A 275 -52.45 -9.20 0.51
N ILE A 276 -52.29 -8.62 1.73
CA ILE A 276 -53.33 -8.67 2.77
C ILE A 276 -54.63 -8.05 2.26
N THR A 277 -54.54 -6.90 1.62
CA THR A 277 -55.75 -6.22 1.04
C THR A 277 -56.39 -7.09 -0.04
N LYS A 278 -55.61 -7.73 -0.89
CA LYS A 278 -56.09 -8.63 -1.92
C LYS A 278 -56.79 -9.85 -1.32
N GLU A 279 -56.18 -10.52 -0.33
CA GLU A 279 -56.77 -11.67 0.39
C GLU A 279 -58.06 -11.25 1.10
N MET A 280 -58.13 -10.06 1.71
CA MET A 280 -59.37 -9.57 2.31
C MET A 280 -60.48 -9.30 1.29
N LEU A 281 -60.15 -8.77 0.12
CA LEU A 281 -61.11 -8.57 -0.96
C LEU A 281 -61.61 -9.91 -1.57
N GLU A 282 -60.75 -10.88 -1.70
CA GLU A 282 -61.14 -12.23 -2.17
C GLU A 282 -62.07 -12.91 -1.14
N ILE A 283 -61.86 -12.80 0.16
CA ILE A 283 -62.75 -13.31 1.19
C ILE A 283 -64.09 -12.56 1.22
N ALA A 284 -64.06 -11.24 1.09
CA ALA A 284 -65.27 -10.42 1.08
C ALA A 284 -66.12 -10.63 -0.19
N GLY A 285 -65.48 -10.80 -1.35
CA GLY A 285 -66.15 -11.09 -2.62
C GLY A 285 -66.67 -12.50 -2.78
N GLY A 286 -66.01 -13.52 -2.14
CA GLY A 286 -66.45 -14.91 -2.18
C GLY A 286 -67.65 -15.25 -1.27
N LYS A 287 -68.16 -14.29 -0.48
CA LYS A 287 -69.37 -14.46 0.32
C LYS A 287 -70.65 -13.93 -0.37
N ALA A 288 -70.52 -13.45 -1.59
CA ALA A 288 -71.66 -12.89 -2.38
C ALA A 288 -72.12 -13.79 -3.54
N GLY A 289 -71.82 -15.11 -3.46
CA GLY A 289 -72.27 -16.15 -4.39
C GLY A 289 -73.00 -17.28 -3.70
#